data_e7ec137ca48439360494bddcf1df31df
#
_entry.id   e7ec137ca48439360494bddcf1df31df
#
_cell.length_a   1.000
_cell.length_b   1.000
_cell.length_c   1.000
_cell.angle_alpha   90.00
_cell.angle_beta   90.00
_cell.angle_gamma   90.00
#
_symmetry.space_group_name_H-M   'P 1'
#
loop_
_entity.id
_entity.type
_entity.pdbx_description
1 polymer ?
#
loop_
_entity_poly.entity_id
_entity_poly.type
_entity_poly.pdbx_seq_one_letter_code
_entity_poly.pdbx_strand_id
1 'polypeptide(L)'
;GAVFNKAAHSGGTATCTQRATCAVCGAEYGDVLGHDFTTNWTHDDNEHWKQCSRCDKKDAVGPHTWDNGTITTAPTCTKAGETTYTCTVCHATKTDSINATGHSWKSDWTSDATHHWHECANENCDVTDNAGKKGYAEHSGGKATCKAKAVCEFCKASYGSLDPNSHADLKHIDAKAATAAAEGNIEYWYCDGCKKYFSDAAAKTEITKAATVTAKLPPKITAGDGAAVTQGEKKELTFTSDASFADFVRVELDGTALEEKNYTKREGSTIITLNRDFVATLSVGEHTL
;
A
#
# COMPACT_ATOMS: atom_id res chain seq x y z
N GLY A 1 -109.59 46.21 -35.60
CA GLY A 1 -108.74 45.13 -36.00
C GLY A 1 -107.94 44.63 -34.76
N ALA A 2 -107.96 43.35 -34.50
CA ALA A 2 -107.19 42.75 -33.42
C ALA A 2 -105.69 42.60 -33.86
N VAL A 3 -104.78 43.11 -33.08
CA VAL A 3 -103.32 42.95 -33.27
C VAL A 3 -102.86 41.78 -32.42
N PHE A 4 -102.18 40.85 -33.02
CA PHE A 4 -101.56 39.74 -32.26
C PHE A 4 -100.05 39.73 -32.60
N ASN A 5 -99.26 39.48 -31.58
CA ASN A 5 -97.85 39.33 -31.73
C ASN A 5 -97.46 37.80 -31.77
N LYS A 6 -96.72 37.44 -32.81
CA LYS A 6 -96.16 36.09 -32.89
C LYS A 6 -94.92 36.02 -31.99
N ALA A 7 -94.96 35.15 -31.00
CA ALA A 7 -93.79 34.95 -30.10
C ALA A 7 -92.61 34.33 -30.88
N ALA A 8 -91.41 34.77 -30.56
CA ALA A 8 -90.23 34.19 -31.10
C ALA A 8 -90.05 32.77 -30.55
N HIS A 9 -89.30 31.90 -31.27
CA HIS A 9 -88.96 30.58 -30.80
C HIS A 9 -88.13 30.70 -29.54
N SER A 10 -88.36 29.83 -28.53
CA SER A 10 -87.65 29.81 -27.25
C SER A 10 -87.50 28.38 -26.65
N GLY A 11 -86.54 28.22 -25.75
CA GLY A 11 -86.23 26.94 -25.12
C GLY A 11 -85.34 26.05 -26.00
N GLY A 12 -84.85 25.01 -25.47
CA GLY A 12 -83.85 24.11 -26.08
C GLY A 12 -82.45 24.74 -26.12
N THR A 13 -81.48 23.97 -26.47
CA THR A 13 -80.05 24.38 -26.53
C THR A 13 -79.49 23.91 -27.88
N ALA A 14 -78.89 24.81 -28.63
CA ALA A 14 -78.10 24.43 -29.82
C ALA A 14 -76.83 23.64 -29.39
N THR A 15 -76.45 22.69 -30.20
CA THR A 15 -75.18 21.96 -30.05
C THR A 15 -74.20 22.37 -31.14
N CYS A 16 -73.04 21.77 -31.17
CA CYS A 16 -72.03 22.05 -32.21
C CYS A 16 -72.60 21.81 -33.64
N THR A 17 -73.48 20.83 -33.78
CA THR A 17 -73.97 20.34 -35.08
C THR A 17 -75.49 20.43 -35.26
N GLN A 18 -76.22 20.72 -34.19
CA GLN A 18 -77.71 20.80 -34.23
C GLN A 18 -78.17 22.15 -33.73
N ARG A 19 -79.20 22.70 -34.39
CA ARG A 19 -79.86 23.92 -33.99
C ARG A 19 -80.68 23.68 -32.71
N ALA A 20 -80.97 24.75 -32.00
CA ALA A 20 -81.93 24.67 -30.88
C ALA A 20 -83.35 24.26 -31.36
N THR A 21 -83.96 23.39 -30.58
CA THR A 21 -85.35 22.99 -30.86
C THR A 21 -86.30 23.75 -29.93
N CYS A 22 -87.28 24.48 -30.49
CA CYS A 22 -88.24 25.23 -29.74
C CYS A 22 -89.05 24.28 -28.81
N ALA A 23 -89.10 24.58 -27.53
CA ALA A 23 -89.79 23.75 -26.52
C ALA A 23 -91.30 23.77 -26.69
N VAL A 24 -91.83 24.74 -27.42
CA VAL A 24 -93.29 24.91 -27.62
C VAL A 24 -93.77 24.29 -28.92
N CYS A 25 -93.08 24.45 -30.03
CA CYS A 25 -93.59 24.03 -31.35
C CYS A 25 -92.73 22.96 -32.04
N GLY A 26 -91.60 22.52 -31.40
CA GLY A 26 -90.74 21.51 -31.95
C GLY A 26 -89.89 21.95 -33.19
N ALA A 27 -90.03 23.17 -33.64
CA ALA A 27 -89.24 23.65 -34.80
C ALA A 27 -87.80 23.98 -34.41
N GLU A 28 -86.86 23.66 -35.31
CA GLU A 28 -85.48 24.10 -35.18
C GLU A 28 -85.38 25.63 -35.45
N TYR A 29 -84.55 26.33 -34.64
CA TYR A 29 -84.27 27.74 -34.76
C TYR A 29 -82.86 28.14 -34.38
N GLY A 30 -82.49 29.34 -34.78
CA GLY A 30 -81.11 29.84 -34.58
C GLY A 30 -80.08 29.08 -35.40
N ASP A 31 -78.83 29.30 -35.11
CA ASP A 31 -77.70 28.62 -35.77
C ASP A 31 -77.08 27.56 -34.90
N VAL A 32 -76.42 26.60 -35.49
CA VAL A 32 -75.55 25.65 -34.78
C VAL A 32 -74.41 26.41 -34.15
N LEU A 33 -73.93 25.94 -32.97
CA LEU A 33 -72.83 26.62 -32.27
C LEU A 33 -71.48 26.46 -32.97
N GLY A 34 -71.34 25.46 -33.87
CA GLY A 34 -70.12 25.11 -34.49
C GLY A 34 -69.15 24.43 -33.45
N HIS A 35 -68.02 23.91 -33.90
CA HIS A 35 -66.98 23.41 -33.02
C HIS A 35 -66.07 24.56 -32.58
N ASP A 36 -65.71 24.57 -31.31
CA ASP A 36 -64.81 25.52 -30.71
C ASP A 36 -63.62 24.70 -30.11
N PHE A 37 -62.57 24.51 -30.92
CA PHE A 37 -61.43 23.71 -30.57
C PHE A 37 -60.46 24.48 -29.66
N THR A 38 -59.98 23.82 -28.63
CA THR A 38 -59.01 24.38 -27.67
C THR A 38 -57.70 24.75 -28.34
N THR A 39 -57.08 25.81 -27.87
CA THR A 39 -55.70 26.16 -28.31
C THR A 39 -54.66 25.17 -27.84
N ASN A 40 -54.88 24.58 -26.65
CA ASN A 40 -53.99 23.57 -26.10
C ASN A 40 -54.23 22.20 -26.75
N TRP A 41 -53.16 21.45 -26.85
CA TRP A 41 -53.22 20.07 -27.29
C TRP A 41 -53.71 19.15 -26.16
N THR A 42 -54.52 18.19 -26.51
CA THR A 42 -54.84 17.03 -25.70
C THR A 42 -54.13 15.83 -26.28
N HIS A 43 -53.70 14.88 -25.46
CA HIS A 43 -52.99 13.69 -25.94
C HIS A 43 -53.28 12.46 -25.06
N ASP A 44 -53.04 11.30 -25.63
CA ASP A 44 -52.88 10.03 -24.94
C ASP A 44 -51.52 9.45 -25.31
N ASP A 45 -51.28 8.15 -25.08
CA ASP A 45 -49.99 7.50 -25.33
C ASP A 45 -49.64 7.36 -26.81
N ASN A 46 -50.64 7.48 -27.72
CA ASN A 46 -50.49 7.20 -29.16
C ASN A 46 -50.60 8.45 -30.03
N GLU A 47 -51.50 9.36 -29.68
CA GLU A 47 -51.88 10.47 -30.52
C GLU A 47 -52.13 11.79 -29.76
N HIS A 48 -52.15 12.88 -30.48
CA HIS A 48 -52.56 14.18 -29.97
C HIS A 48 -53.64 14.77 -30.85
N TRP A 49 -54.50 15.66 -30.26
CA TRP A 49 -55.59 16.33 -30.96
C TRP A 49 -55.95 17.66 -30.27
N LYS A 50 -56.75 18.44 -30.98
CA LYS A 50 -57.45 19.60 -30.45
C LYS A 50 -58.83 19.17 -30.02
N GLN A 51 -59.22 19.33 -28.78
CA GLN A 51 -60.52 18.95 -28.24
C GLN A 51 -61.56 20.09 -28.44
N CYS A 52 -62.71 19.75 -28.93
CA CYS A 52 -63.82 20.72 -28.89
C CYS A 52 -64.24 20.97 -27.45
N SER A 53 -64.40 22.28 -27.08
CA SER A 53 -64.83 22.68 -25.72
C SER A 53 -66.28 22.33 -25.40
N ARG A 54 -67.05 21.96 -26.43
CA ARG A 54 -68.56 21.77 -26.33
C ARG A 54 -69.02 20.36 -26.63
N CYS A 55 -68.13 19.50 -27.19
CA CYS A 55 -68.47 18.11 -27.51
C CYS A 55 -67.18 17.25 -27.65
N ASP A 56 -67.34 15.96 -27.87
CA ASP A 56 -66.24 15.01 -28.01
C ASP A 56 -65.51 15.02 -29.35
N LYS A 57 -65.82 16.01 -30.22
CA LYS A 57 -65.15 16.11 -31.54
C LYS A 57 -63.67 16.48 -31.35
N LYS A 58 -62.80 15.67 -31.95
CA LYS A 58 -61.39 15.94 -32.09
C LYS A 58 -61.08 16.59 -33.44
N ASP A 59 -60.05 17.42 -33.45
CA ASP A 59 -59.49 18.04 -34.68
C ASP A 59 -58.00 17.95 -34.66
N ALA A 60 -57.34 18.00 -35.81
CA ALA A 60 -55.88 17.90 -35.97
C ALA A 60 -55.29 16.65 -35.29
N VAL A 61 -56.04 15.55 -35.36
CA VAL A 61 -55.59 14.26 -34.78
C VAL A 61 -54.38 13.75 -35.55
N GLY A 62 -53.33 13.40 -34.82
CA GLY A 62 -52.13 12.83 -35.42
C GLY A 62 -51.27 12.08 -34.39
N PRO A 63 -50.41 11.16 -34.85
CA PRO A 63 -49.48 10.47 -34.00
C PRO A 63 -48.44 11.45 -33.41
N HIS A 64 -47.84 11.08 -32.28
CA HIS A 64 -46.73 11.84 -31.72
C HIS A 64 -45.53 11.91 -32.66
N THR A 65 -44.96 13.10 -32.80
CA THR A 65 -43.69 13.35 -33.50
C THR A 65 -42.64 13.62 -32.44
N TRP A 66 -41.87 12.55 -32.07
CA TRP A 66 -40.88 12.64 -31.05
C TRP A 66 -39.62 13.35 -31.55
N ASP A 67 -38.97 14.11 -30.66
CA ASP A 67 -37.63 14.67 -30.87
C ASP A 67 -36.56 13.58 -30.87
N ASN A 68 -35.26 13.96 -30.90
CA ASN A 68 -34.15 13.01 -30.89
C ASN A 68 -33.89 12.40 -29.50
N GLY A 69 -34.65 12.81 -28.50
CA GLY A 69 -34.44 12.37 -27.10
C GLY A 69 -33.24 13.02 -26.44
N THR A 70 -33.32 13.15 -25.13
CA THR A 70 -32.24 13.64 -24.29
C THR A 70 -32.01 12.64 -23.16
N ILE A 71 -30.76 12.30 -22.88
CA ILE A 71 -30.42 11.46 -21.73
C ILE A 71 -30.71 12.27 -20.46
N THR A 72 -31.74 11.89 -19.73
CA THR A 72 -32.17 12.53 -18.49
C THR A 72 -31.54 11.86 -17.26
N THR A 73 -31.21 10.58 -17.38
CA THR A 73 -30.47 9.83 -16.37
C THR A 73 -29.37 9.04 -17.08
N ALA A 74 -28.11 9.36 -16.81
CA ALA A 74 -27.00 8.60 -17.37
C ALA A 74 -26.94 7.20 -16.75
N PRO A 75 -26.71 6.13 -17.53
CA PRO A 75 -26.52 4.80 -16.98
C PRO A 75 -25.21 4.72 -16.19
N THR A 76 -25.21 3.92 -15.12
CA THR A 76 -24.01 3.55 -14.38
C THR A 76 -23.61 2.11 -14.71
N CYS A 77 -22.57 1.62 -14.04
CA CYS A 77 -22.16 0.22 -14.23
C CYS A 77 -23.26 -0.77 -13.80
N THR A 78 -24.05 -0.44 -12.77
CA THR A 78 -25.07 -1.35 -12.21
C THR A 78 -26.50 -0.89 -12.41
N LYS A 79 -26.73 0.38 -12.76
CA LYS A 79 -28.07 0.95 -12.90
C LYS A 79 -28.32 1.41 -14.32
N ALA A 80 -29.54 1.09 -14.80
CA ALA A 80 -30.04 1.60 -16.06
C ALA A 80 -30.20 3.13 -16.03
N GLY A 81 -29.97 3.76 -17.15
CA GLY A 81 -30.28 5.16 -17.42
C GLY A 81 -31.60 5.33 -18.12
N GLU A 82 -31.98 6.58 -18.47
CA GLU A 82 -33.19 6.93 -19.14
C GLU A 82 -32.94 8.00 -20.20
N THR A 83 -33.58 7.82 -21.36
CA THR A 83 -33.72 8.85 -22.41
C THR A 83 -35.14 9.34 -22.41
N THR A 84 -35.35 10.64 -22.31
CA THR A 84 -36.68 11.29 -22.43
C THR A 84 -36.82 11.89 -23.80
N TYR A 85 -37.95 11.57 -24.47
CA TYR A 85 -38.38 12.11 -25.74
C TYR A 85 -39.55 13.04 -25.50
N THR A 86 -39.60 14.15 -26.22
CA THR A 86 -40.68 15.12 -26.15
C THR A 86 -41.37 15.24 -27.53
N CYS A 87 -42.70 15.15 -27.56
CA CYS A 87 -43.44 15.40 -28.79
C CYS A 87 -43.32 16.87 -29.21
N THR A 88 -42.84 17.11 -30.43
CA THR A 88 -42.61 18.47 -30.97
C THR A 88 -43.88 19.27 -31.17
N VAL A 89 -45.07 18.62 -31.11
CA VAL A 89 -46.36 19.23 -31.33
C VAL A 89 -47.13 19.50 -30.04
N CYS A 90 -47.28 18.46 -29.19
CA CYS A 90 -48.14 18.54 -28.00
C CYS A 90 -47.33 18.60 -26.70
N HIS A 91 -46.00 18.45 -26.76
CA HIS A 91 -45.08 18.42 -25.60
C HIS A 91 -45.31 17.27 -24.62
N ALA A 92 -46.07 16.24 -25.03
CA ALA A 92 -46.10 14.97 -24.28
C ALA A 92 -44.70 14.39 -24.19
N THR A 93 -44.37 13.67 -23.11
CA THR A 93 -43.07 13.01 -22.91
C THR A 93 -43.21 11.51 -22.79
N LYS A 94 -42.21 10.79 -23.30
CA LYS A 94 -42.03 9.35 -23.01
C LYS A 94 -40.59 9.08 -22.62
N THR A 95 -40.35 8.02 -21.91
CA THR A 95 -39.01 7.58 -21.50
C THR A 95 -38.70 6.18 -22.03
N ASP A 96 -37.49 6.02 -22.53
CA ASP A 96 -36.91 4.70 -22.85
C ASP A 96 -35.73 4.42 -21.96
N SER A 97 -35.60 3.18 -21.50
CA SER A 97 -34.50 2.75 -20.63
C SER A 97 -33.23 2.55 -21.44
N ILE A 98 -32.08 3.01 -20.89
CA ILE A 98 -30.75 2.72 -21.36
C ILE A 98 -30.17 1.63 -20.47
N ASN A 99 -29.69 0.53 -21.03
CA ASN A 99 -29.09 -0.54 -20.22
C ASN A 99 -27.90 -0.04 -19.40
N ALA A 100 -27.73 -0.63 -18.20
CA ALA A 100 -26.50 -0.46 -17.41
C ALA A 100 -25.28 -0.82 -18.25
N THR A 101 -24.17 -0.08 -18.06
CA THR A 101 -22.95 -0.23 -18.87
C THR A 101 -22.14 -1.48 -18.53
N GLY A 102 -22.40 -2.08 -17.37
CA GLY A 102 -21.55 -3.12 -16.81
C GLY A 102 -20.19 -2.57 -16.36
N HIS A 103 -19.34 -3.45 -15.86
CA HIS A 103 -18.00 -3.09 -15.42
C HIS A 103 -16.93 -3.41 -16.47
N SER A 104 -15.99 -2.51 -16.65
CA SER A 104 -14.73 -2.72 -17.38
C SER A 104 -13.58 -2.72 -16.37
N TRP A 105 -13.21 -3.90 -15.88
CA TRP A 105 -12.18 -4.01 -14.84
C TRP A 105 -10.79 -3.83 -15.43
N LYS A 106 -9.96 -2.99 -14.78
CA LYS A 106 -8.54 -2.84 -15.11
C LYS A 106 -7.81 -4.16 -14.85
N SER A 107 -6.77 -4.44 -15.65
CA SER A 107 -5.89 -5.59 -15.45
C SER A 107 -4.97 -5.40 -14.24
N ASP A 108 -4.61 -4.15 -13.95
CA ASP A 108 -3.69 -3.80 -12.88
C ASP A 108 -4.40 -3.86 -11.53
N TRP A 109 -3.64 -4.28 -10.54
CA TRP A 109 -4.09 -4.30 -9.17
C TRP A 109 -3.99 -2.90 -8.54
N THR A 110 -5.03 -2.51 -7.86
CA THR A 110 -5.02 -1.42 -6.88
C THR A 110 -4.92 -2.03 -5.49
N SER A 111 -4.23 -1.36 -4.56
CA SER A 111 -4.06 -1.85 -3.21
C SER A 111 -4.01 -0.72 -2.18
N ASP A 112 -4.41 -1.04 -0.96
CA ASP A 112 -4.18 -0.23 0.24
C ASP A 112 -3.20 -0.95 1.19
N ALA A 113 -3.20 -0.60 2.46
CA ALA A 113 -2.30 -1.22 3.43
C ALA A 113 -2.64 -2.68 3.75
N THR A 114 -3.85 -3.14 3.48
CA THR A 114 -4.41 -4.42 3.93
C THR A 114 -4.99 -5.26 2.81
N HIS A 115 -5.51 -4.65 1.75
CA HIS A 115 -6.26 -5.32 0.70
C HIS A 115 -5.77 -4.93 -0.70
N HIS A 116 -6.19 -5.73 -1.69
CA HIS A 116 -6.01 -5.47 -3.10
C HIS A 116 -7.30 -5.75 -3.88
N TRP A 117 -7.48 -5.10 -5.03
CA TRP A 117 -8.64 -5.26 -5.93
C TRP A 117 -8.32 -4.74 -7.32
N HIS A 118 -9.22 -5.01 -8.27
CA HIS A 118 -9.21 -4.35 -9.57
C HIS A 118 -10.24 -3.22 -9.61
N GLU A 119 -9.85 -2.06 -10.07
CA GLU A 119 -10.74 -0.93 -10.28
C GLU A 119 -11.49 -1.05 -11.61
N CYS A 120 -12.71 -0.50 -11.63
CA CYS A 120 -13.43 -0.30 -12.87
C CYS A 120 -12.86 0.91 -13.64
N ALA A 121 -12.71 0.76 -14.96
CA ALA A 121 -12.22 1.82 -15.84
C ALA A 121 -13.34 2.80 -16.27
N ASN A 122 -14.61 2.47 -16.03
CA ASN A 122 -15.74 3.31 -16.43
C ASN A 122 -15.86 4.52 -15.48
N GLU A 123 -15.96 5.72 -16.04
CA GLU A 123 -16.06 6.97 -15.25
C GLU A 123 -17.31 7.03 -14.37
N ASN A 124 -18.43 6.42 -14.81
CA ASN A 124 -19.69 6.38 -14.09
C ASN A 124 -19.87 5.09 -13.27
N CYS A 125 -18.78 4.51 -12.80
CA CYS A 125 -18.87 3.32 -11.95
C CYS A 125 -19.43 3.69 -10.58
N ASP A 126 -20.50 3.03 -10.18
CA ASP A 126 -21.24 3.27 -8.94
C ASP A 126 -20.88 2.25 -7.82
N VAL A 127 -19.80 1.48 -8.00
CA VAL A 127 -19.27 0.59 -6.95
C VAL A 127 -18.49 1.41 -5.93
N THR A 128 -19.07 1.55 -4.75
CA THR A 128 -18.47 2.28 -3.62
C THR A 128 -18.06 1.37 -2.45
N ASP A 129 -18.60 0.16 -2.42
CA ASP A 129 -18.31 -0.82 -1.38
C ASP A 129 -17.27 -1.85 -1.83
N ASN A 130 -16.73 -2.57 -0.85
CA ASN A 130 -15.69 -3.56 -1.10
C ASN A 130 -16.24 -4.84 -1.76
N ALA A 131 -17.52 -5.17 -1.53
CA ALA A 131 -18.16 -6.35 -2.09
C ALA A 131 -18.33 -6.25 -3.61
N GLY A 132 -18.49 -5.03 -4.12
CA GLY A 132 -18.63 -4.78 -5.56
C GLY A 132 -17.29 -4.71 -6.32
N LYS A 133 -16.15 -4.62 -5.64
CA LYS A 133 -14.82 -4.57 -6.27
C LYS A 133 -14.38 -5.95 -6.73
N LYS A 134 -13.89 -6.05 -7.96
CA LYS A 134 -13.39 -7.34 -8.48
C LYS A 134 -12.11 -7.76 -7.80
N GLY A 135 -12.10 -8.97 -7.23
CA GLY A 135 -10.92 -9.56 -6.60
C GLY A 135 -10.52 -8.88 -5.29
N TYR A 136 -11.45 -8.19 -4.61
CA TYR A 136 -11.18 -7.61 -3.30
C TYR A 136 -10.85 -8.71 -2.29
N ALA A 137 -9.61 -8.67 -1.79
CA ALA A 137 -9.12 -9.64 -0.82
C ALA A 137 -7.98 -9.05 0.02
N GLU A 138 -7.75 -9.62 1.20
CA GLU A 138 -6.59 -9.30 2.01
C GLU A 138 -5.30 -9.69 1.28
N HIS A 139 -4.21 -8.98 1.58
CA HIS A 139 -2.89 -9.36 1.11
C HIS A 139 -2.50 -10.73 1.63
N SER A 140 -1.91 -11.56 0.77
CA SER A 140 -1.47 -12.91 1.12
C SER A 140 -0.17 -13.28 0.40
N GLY A 141 0.46 -14.34 0.91
CA GLY A 141 1.74 -14.83 0.39
C GLY A 141 2.95 -14.03 0.86
N GLY A 142 4.13 -14.49 0.47
CA GLY A 142 5.40 -13.95 0.93
C GLY A 142 5.67 -14.20 2.43
N LYS A 143 6.84 -13.77 2.87
CA LYS A 143 7.23 -13.84 4.29
C LYS A 143 7.92 -12.53 4.67
N ALA A 144 7.50 -11.97 5.79
CA ALA A 144 8.22 -10.86 6.40
C ALA A 144 9.54 -11.35 6.99
N THR A 145 10.53 -10.46 7.03
CA THR A 145 11.81 -10.68 7.71
C THR A 145 12.08 -9.53 8.66
N CYS A 146 13.18 -9.60 9.41
CA CYS A 146 13.63 -8.51 10.25
C CYS A 146 13.99 -7.22 9.46
N LYS A 147 14.11 -7.31 8.14
CA LYS A 147 14.52 -6.24 7.24
C LYS A 147 13.42 -5.80 6.26
N ALA A 148 12.56 -6.71 5.86
CA ALA A 148 11.55 -6.46 4.83
C ALA A 148 10.19 -7.00 5.24
N LYS A 149 9.12 -6.27 4.90
CA LYS A 149 7.75 -6.72 5.03
C LYS A 149 7.45 -7.86 4.05
N ALA A 150 6.38 -8.61 4.30
CA ALA A 150 5.86 -9.56 3.33
C ALA A 150 5.45 -8.84 2.04
N VAL A 151 5.56 -9.53 0.92
CA VAL A 151 5.14 -9.02 -0.40
C VAL A 151 3.98 -9.87 -0.89
N CYS A 152 2.85 -9.24 -1.16
CA CYS A 152 1.67 -9.92 -1.67
C CYS A 152 1.98 -10.62 -3.01
N GLU A 153 1.60 -11.88 -3.13
CA GLU A 153 1.86 -12.65 -4.35
C GLU A 153 1.02 -12.20 -5.56
N PHE A 154 -0.13 -11.55 -5.32
CA PHE A 154 -1.01 -11.03 -6.36
C PHE A 154 -0.61 -9.62 -6.80
N CYS A 155 -0.74 -8.63 -5.94
CA CYS A 155 -0.52 -7.22 -6.29
C CYS A 155 0.93 -6.73 -6.13
N LYS A 156 1.83 -7.56 -5.58
CA LYS A 156 3.24 -7.25 -5.31
C LYS A 156 3.46 -6.09 -4.31
N ALA A 157 2.42 -5.61 -3.65
CA ALA A 157 2.55 -4.62 -2.59
C ALA A 157 3.19 -5.22 -1.33
N SER A 158 4.00 -4.44 -0.65
CA SER A 158 4.54 -4.80 0.67
C SER A 158 3.48 -4.54 1.73
N TYR A 159 3.22 -5.53 2.61
CA TYR A 159 2.15 -5.44 3.61
C TYR A 159 2.57 -5.99 4.98
N GLY A 160 1.75 -5.73 6.00
CA GLY A 160 1.97 -6.20 7.36
C GLY A 160 3.15 -5.50 8.06
N SER A 161 3.73 -6.16 9.04
CA SER A 161 4.87 -5.70 9.83
C SER A 161 6.12 -6.52 9.52
N LEU A 162 7.30 -6.00 9.89
CA LEU A 162 8.54 -6.79 9.90
C LEU A 162 8.40 -7.94 10.91
N ASP A 163 9.00 -9.07 10.59
CA ASP A 163 9.14 -10.18 11.55
C ASP A 163 10.55 -10.12 12.18
N PRO A 164 10.68 -9.67 13.44
CA PRO A 164 11.96 -9.54 14.10
C PRO A 164 12.67 -10.88 14.34
N ASN A 165 11.94 -11.99 14.21
CA ASN A 165 12.48 -13.33 14.44
C ASN A 165 12.83 -14.08 13.13
N SER A 166 12.54 -13.49 11.99
CA SER A 166 12.85 -14.07 10.67
C SER A 166 14.09 -13.41 10.08
N HIS A 167 15.21 -14.12 10.09
CA HIS A 167 16.51 -13.63 9.65
C HIS A 167 16.92 -14.32 8.33
N ALA A 168 16.78 -13.64 7.20
CA ALA A 168 17.07 -14.22 5.88
C ALA A 168 18.57 -14.25 5.54
N ASP A 169 19.35 -13.33 6.11
CA ASP A 169 20.76 -13.10 5.75
C ASP A 169 21.70 -13.40 6.94
N LEU A 170 21.54 -14.56 7.56
CA LEU A 170 22.44 -15.00 8.63
C LEU A 170 23.79 -15.42 8.05
N LYS A 171 24.87 -14.79 8.53
CA LYS A 171 26.25 -15.17 8.25
C LYS A 171 26.79 -15.95 9.42
N HIS A 172 27.27 -17.14 9.14
CA HIS A 172 27.99 -17.97 10.11
C HIS A 172 29.43 -17.50 10.20
N ILE A 173 29.93 -17.31 11.41
CA ILE A 173 31.31 -16.97 11.72
C ILE A 173 31.85 -18.07 12.62
N ASP A 174 32.85 -18.82 12.13
CA ASP A 174 33.50 -19.88 12.88
C ASP A 174 34.25 -19.36 14.08
N ALA A 175 34.35 -20.18 15.13
CA ALA A 175 35.17 -19.89 16.30
C ALA A 175 36.65 -19.76 15.88
N LYS A 176 37.29 -18.73 16.41
CA LYS A 176 38.71 -18.51 16.28
C LYS A 176 39.35 -18.49 17.68
N ALA A 177 40.33 -19.36 17.94
CA ALA A 177 41.03 -19.36 19.19
C ALA A 177 41.78 -18.04 19.44
N ALA A 178 41.73 -17.55 20.68
CA ALA A 178 42.55 -16.43 21.09
C ALA A 178 44.01 -16.89 21.23
N THR A 179 44.92 -15.95 21.00
CA THR A 179 46.36 -16.11 21.22
C THR A 179 46.85 -15.01 22.18
N ALA A 180 48.10 -15.08 22.61
CA ALA A 180 48.68 -13.96 23.37
C ALA A 180 48.79 -12.67 22.56
N ALA A 181 48.93 -12.78 21.22
CA ALA A 181 49.06 -11.63 20.33
C ALA A 181 47.70 -11.06 19.85
N ALA A 182 46.63 -11.86 19.81
CA ALA A 182 45.34 -11.45 19.23
C ALA A 182 44.16 -12.06 19.97
N GLU A 183 43.06 -11.30 20.02
CA GLU A 183 41.77 -11.78 20.47
C GLU A 183 41.24 -12.86 19.53
N GLY A 184 40.46 -13.77 20.09
CA GLY A 184 39.67 -14.74 19.35
C GLY A 184 38.20 -14.34 19.29
N ASN A 185 37.42 -15.29 18.81
CA ASN A 185 35.95 -15.18 18.87
C ASN A 185 35.33 -16.57 19.12
N ILE A 186 34.19 -16.60 19.77
CA ILE A 186 33.31 -17.78 19.78
C ILE A 186 32.69 -18.01 18.40
N GLU A 187 32.13 -19.17 18.14
CA GLU A 187 31.24 -19.39 17.02
C GLU A 187 29.96 -18.54 17.19
N TYR A 188 29.56 -17.83 16.16
CA TYR A 188 28.35 -17.01 16.22
C TYR A 188 27.74 -16.78 14.83
N TRP A 189 26.48 -16.30 14.81
CA TRP A 189 25.78 -15.91 13.61
C TRP A 189 25.46 -14.41 13.66
N TYR A 190 25.66 -13.75 12.54
CA TYR A 190 25.41 -12.33 12.39
C TYR A 190 24.34 -12.08 11.33
N CYS A 191 23.27 -11.36 11.67
CA CYS A 191 22.26 -10.94 10.72
C CYS A 191 22.58 -9.55 10.15
N ASP A 192 22.87 -9.48 8.86
CA ASP A 192 23.19 -8.22 8.20
C ASP A 192 21.95 -7.30 8.07
N GLY A 193 20.75 -7.87 8.09
CA GLY A 193 19.48 -7.14 8.01
C GLY A 193 19.19 -6.29 9.24
N CYS A 194 19.23 -6.88 10.44
CA CYS A 194 18.95 -6.20 11.71
C CYS A 194 20.21 -5.85 12.53
N LYS A 195 21.42 -6.22 12.04
CA LYS A 195 22.73 -5.95 12.70
C LYS A 195 22.89 -6.61 14.07
N LYS A 196 22.21 -7.75 14.27
CA LYS A 196 22.23 -8.51 15.52
C LYS A 196 23.13 -9.74 15.44
N TYR A 197 23.63 -10.16 16.61
CA TYR A 197 24.50 -11.33 16.80
C TYR A 197 23.75 -12.41 17.57
N PHE A 198 23.98 -13.68 17.22
CA PHE A 198 23.29 -14.83 17.82
C PHE A 198 24.30 -15.93 18.12
N SER A 199 24.04 -16.66 19.20
CA SER A 199 24.88 -17.81 19.60
C SER A 199 24.44 -19.14 18.98
N ASP A 200 23.36 -19.13 18.17
CA ASP A 200 22.82 -20.34 17.53
C ASP A 200 22.39 -20.09 16.09
N ALA A 201 22.42 -21.12 15.26
CA ALA A 201 22.07 -21.08 13.83
C ALA A 201 20.62 -20.74 13.56
N ALA A 202 19.72 -20.94 14.52
CA ALA A 202 18.31 -20.59 14.42
C ALA A 202 18.02 -19.14 14.81
N ALA A 203 19.06 -18.38 15.21
CA ALA A 203 18.99 -17.00 15.66
C ALA A 203 17.95 -16.74 16.76
N LYS A 204 17.84 -17.67 17.70
CA LYS A 204 16.90 -17.58 18.83
C LYS A 204 17.51 -16.87 20.04
N THR A 205 18.84 -16.98 20.21
CA THR A 205 19.56 -16.43 21.35
C THR A 205 20.41 -15.26 20.91
N GLU A 206 19.88 -14.05 21.07
CA GLU A 206 20.62 -12.83 20.78
C GLU A 206 21.73 -12.60 21.78
N ILE A 207 22.93 -12.26 21.32
CA ILE A 207 24.10 -11.90 22.12
C ILE A 207 24.63 -10.53 21.71
N THR A 208 25.43 -9.92 22.57
CA THR A 208 26.10 -8.66 22.23
C THR A 208 27.32 -8.91 21.35
N LYS A 209 27.77 -7.91 20.58
CA LYS A 209 29.04 -7.99 19.87
C LYS A 209 30.20 -8.28 20.78
N ALA A 210 30.22 -7.69 21.97
CA ALA A 210 31.28 -7.94 22.95
C ALA A 210 31.32 -9.40 23.41
N ALA A 211 30.17 -10.06 23.52
CA ALA A 211 30.09 -11.47 23.90
C ALA A 211 30.63 -12.41 22.82
N THR A 212 30.83 -11.97 21.59
CA THR A 212 31.45 -12.77 20.53
C THR A 212 32.99 -12.84 20.68
N VAL A 213 33.59 -11.92 21.42
CA VAL A 213 35.07 -11.78 21.53
C VAL A 213 35.60 -12.63 22.67
N THR A 214 36.66 -13.37 22.38
CA THR A 214 37.47 -14.09 23.39
C THR A 214 38.75 -13.29 23.66
N ALA A 215 38.96 -12.91 24.89
CA ALA A 215 40.12 -12.10 25.29
C ALA A 215 41.45 -12.82 24.94
N LYS A 216 42.50 -12.01 24.72
CA LYS A 216 43.86 -12.52 24.51
C LYS A 216 44.28 -13.44 25.67
N LEU A 217 45.02 -14.45 25.35
CA LEU A 217 45.61 -15.32 26.35
C LEU A 217 46.76 -14.60 27.11
N PRO A 218 47.02 -14.94 28.35
CA PRO A 218 48.23 -14.47 29.04
C PRO A 218 49.47 -14.80 28.22
N PRO A 219 50.43 -13.87 28.10
CA PRO A 219 51.66 -14.11 27.36
C PRO A 219 52.53 -15.13 28.08
N LYS A 220 53.33 -15.86 27.30
CA LYS A 220 54.29 -16.85 27.79
C LYS A 220 55.66 -16.60 27.16
N ILE A 221 56.70 -16.90 27.91
CA ILE A 221 58.04 -16.99 27.36
C ILE A 221 58.13 -18.28 26.54
N THR A 222 58.48 -18.20 25.29
CA THR A 222 58.58 -19.30 24.34
C THR A 222 60.00 -19.70 24.03
N ALA A 223 60.98 -18.86 24.38
CA ALA A 223 62.42 -19.18 24.33
C ALA A 223 63.19 -18.31 25.33
N GLY A 224 64.27 -18.85 25.83
CA GLY A 224 65.16 -18.17 26.75
C GLY A 224 64.90 -18.45 28.24
N ASP A 225 63.74 -19.04 28.58
CA ASP A 225 63.40 -19.43 29.94
C ASP A 225 64.41 -20.45 30.47
N GLY A 226 64.86 -20.32 31.73
CA GLY A 226 65.83 -21.14 32.33
C GLY A 226 67.27 -20.95 31.80
N ALA A 227 67.54 -19.85 31.05
CA ALA A 227 68.90 -19.55 30.59
C ALA A 227 69.89 -19.37 31.75
N ALA A 228 71.05 -20.01 31.69
CA ALA A 228 72.09 -19.94 32.70
C ALA A 228 73.33 -19.23 32.17
N VAL A 229 74.01 -18.48 33.06
CA VAL A 229 75.27 -17.78 32.80
C VAL A 229 76.13 -17.78 34.05
N THR A 230 77.42 -17.84 33.89
CA THR A 230 78.35 -17.80 35.00
C THR A 230 78.56 -16.36 35.48
N GLN A 231 78.71 -16.16 36.79
CA GLN A 231 78.92 -14.85 37.38
C GLN A 231 80.12 -14.11 36.71
N GLY A 232 79.87 -12.88 36.28
CA GLY A 232 80.86 -12.07 35.58
C GLY A 232 81.07 -12.40 34.09
N GLU A 233 80.36 -13.43 33.54
CA GLU A 233 80.38 -13.78 32.13
C GLU A 233 79.68 -12.73 31.31
N LYS A 234 80.36 -12.20 30.30
CA LYS A 234 79.83 -11.25 29.34
C LYS A 234 79.09 -11.98 28.21
N LYS A 235 77.86 -12.41 28.45
CA LYS A 235 77.04 -13.13 27.52
C LYS A 235 75.67 -12.45 27.42
N GLU A 236 75.12 -12.28 26.18
CA GLU A 236 73.80 -11.81 25.97
C GLU A 236 72.76 -12.92 26.30
N LEU A 237 71.66 -12.51 26.94
CA LEU A 237 70.55 -13.40 27.18
C LEU A 237 69.35 -12.91 26.45
N THR A 238 68.80 -13.75 25.56
CA THR A 238 67.63 -13.39 24.72
C THR A 238 66.41 -14.20 25.14
N PHE A 239 65.33 -13.49 25.39
CA PHE A 239 64.03 -14.04 25.78
C PHE A 239 63.03 -13.69 24.69
N THR A 240 62.18 -14.66 24.32
CA THR A 240 61.11 -14.46 23.35
C THR A 240 59.79 -14.75 24.02
N SER A 241 58.86 -13.82 23.91
CA SER A 241 57.47 -14.00 24.35
C SER A 241 56.54 -14.11 23.14
N ASP A 242 55.48 -14.87 23.25
CA ASP A 242 54.39 -14.97 22.26
C ASP A 242 53.44 -13.74 22.24
N ALA A 243 53.67 -12.75 23.13
CA ALA A 243 52.94 -11.49 23.16
C ALA A 243 53.20 -10.65 21.91
N SER A 244 52.20 -9.86 21.51
CA SER A 244 52.39 -8.83 20.47
C SER A 244 53.40 -7.77 20.96
N PHE A 245 54.35 -7.38 20.11
CA PHE A 245 55.26 -6.27 20.43
C PHE A 245 54.53 -4.94 20.67
N ALA A 246 53.39 -4.75 20.08
CA ALA A 246 52.55 -3.54 20.28
C ALA A 246 52.02 -3.43 21.73
N ASP A 247 51.93 -4.54 22.46
CA ASP A 247 51.47 -4.59 23.85
C ASP A 247 52.65 -4.48 24.85
N PHE A 248 53.93 -4.39 24.37
CA PHE A 248 55.12 -4.28 25.21
C PHE A 248 55.13 -2.95 25.96
N VAL A 249 55.31 -2.99 27.27
CA VAL A 249 55.37 -1.79 28.12
C VAL A 249 56.80 -1.54 28.57
N ARG A 250 57.41 -2.51 29.28
CA ARG A 250 58.77 -2.40 29.85
C ARG A 250 59.30 -3.81 30.22
N VAL A 251 60.59 -3.86 30.47
CA VAL A 251 61.23 -5.02 31.10
C VAL A 251 61.42 -4.75 32.59
N GLU A 252 61.05 -5.73 33.40
CA GLU A 252 61.35 -5.73 34.82
C GLU A 252 62.24 -6.92 35.12
N LEU A 253 63.22 -6.74 35.99
CA LEU A 253 64.04 -7.80 36.56
C LEU A 253 63.84 -7.81 38.07
N ASP A 254 63.44 -8.96 38.63
CA ASP A 254 63.13 -9.12 40.05
C ASP A 254 62.14 -8.04 40.56
N GLY A 255 61.14 -7.69 39.73
CA GLY A 255 60.13 -6.67 40.03
C GLY A 255 60.60 -5.23 39.94
N THR A 256 61.82 -4.96 39.49
CA THR A 256 62.39 -3.64 39.31
C THR A 256 62.51 -3.32 37.80
N ALA A 257 61.97 -2.21 37.38
CA ALA A 257 62.04 -1.78 35.95
C ALA A 257 63.49 -1.58 35.52
N LEU A 258 63.90 -2.22 34.41
CA LEU A 258 65.19 -2.03 33.79
C LEU A 258 65.28 -0.77 32.98
N GLU A 259 66.42 -0.06 33.06
CA GLU A 259 66.72 1.02 32.15
C GLU A 259 66.93 0.50 30.71
N GLU A 260 66.41 1.20 29.70
CA GLU A 260 66.51 0.75 28.31
C GLU A 260 67.92 0.56 27.77
N LYS A 261 68.91 1.19 28.39
CA LYS A 261 70.32 0.97 28.06
C LYS A 261 70.84 -0.44 28.31
N ASN A 262 70.11 -1.21 29.19
CA ASN A 262 70.51 -2.53 29.64
C ASN A 262 69.99 -3.69 28.78
N TYR A 263 69.08 -3.37 27.83
CA TYR A 263 68.48 -4.35 26.93
C TYR A 263 68.18 -3.75 25.57
N THR A 264 68.01 -4.63 24.62
CA THR A 264 67.45 -4.31 23.30
C THR A 264 66.09 -4.99 23.12
N LYS A 265 65.18 -4.40 22.32
CA LYS A 265 63.87 -4.93 21.99
C LYS A 265 63.68 -5.01 20.50
N ARG A 266 63.02 -6.06 20.01
CA ARG A 266 62.76 -6.29 18.59
C ARG A 266 61.34 -6.79 18.35
N GLU A 267 60.77 -6.32 17.20
CA GLU A 267 59.48 -6.77 16.72
C GLU A 267 59.51 -8.22 16.19
N GLY A 268 58.33 -8.79 16.06
CA GLY A 268 58.01 -10.15 15.70
C GLY A 268 57.09 -10.72 16.76
N SER A 269 57.51 -11.76 17.48
CA SER A 269 57.14 -11.96 18.88
C SER A 269 57.93 -10.94 19.70
N THR A 270 57.50 -10.57 20.89
CA THR A 270 58.29 -9.64 21.70
C THR A 270 59.61 -10.31 22.07
N ILE A 271 60.71 -9.79 21.53
CA ILE A 271 62.08 -10.35 21.77
C ILE A 271 62.88 -9.30 22.56
N ILE A 272 63.33 -9.73 23.75
CA ILE A 272 64.17 -8.90 24.64
C ILE A 272 65.54 -9.57 24.75
N THR A 273 66.60 -8.77 24.54
CA THR A 273 67.99 -9.24 24.72
C THR A 273 68.63 -8.39 25.78
N LEU A 274 68.98 -8.97 26.91
CA LEU A 274 69.76 -8.30 27.94
C LEU A 274 71.23 -8.16 27.45
N ASN A 275 71.79 -6.95 27.59
CA ASN A 275 73.13 -6.64 27.16
C ASN A 275 74.17 -7.39 27.96
N ARG A 276 75.20 -7.90 27.31
CA ARG A 276 76.26 -8.71 27.93
C ARG A 276 76.95 -8.07 29.14
N ASP A 277 77.14 -6.72 29.06
CA ASP A 277 77.82 -5.98 30.15
C ASP A 277 76.90 -5.86 31.39
N PHE A 278 75.57 -5.70 31.16
CA PHE A 278 74.58 -5.75 32.24
C PHE A 278 74.51 -7.14 32.87
N VAL A 279 74.42 -8.20 32.06
CA VAL A 279 74.34 -9.56 32.52
C VAL A 279 75.55 -9.90 33.45
N ALA A 280 76.75 -9.40 33.11
CA ALA A 280 77.94 -9.62 33.96
C ALA A 280 77.89 -8.95 35.33
N THR A 281 76.99 -7.99 35.57
CA THR A 281 76.79 -7.28 36.83
C THR A 281 75.77 -7.97 37.76
N LEU A 282 75.04 -8.97 37.25
CA LEU A 282 73.99 -9.62 38.02
C LEU A 282 74.64 -10.45 39.16
N SER A 283 73.91 -10.48 40.30
CA SER A 283 74.32 -11.32 41.47
C SER A 283 74.13 -12.78 41.15
N VAL A 284 74.79 -13.61 41.97
CA VAL A 284 74.54 -15.08 41.93
C VAL A 284 73.17 -15.38 42.50
N GLY A 285 72.35 -16.11 41.76
CA GLY A 285 71.04 -16.54 42.18
C GLY A 285 70.09 -16.66 40.94
N GLU A 286 68.85 -17.00 41.24
CA GLU A 286 67.79 -17.04 40.27
C GLU A 286 67.24 -15.60 40.10
N HIS A 287 67.07 -15.17 38.88
CA HIS A 287 66.50 -13.88 38.53
C HIS A 287 65.22 -14.06 37.66
N THR A 288 64.21 -13.27 37.89
CA THR A 288 62.94 -13.29 37.16
C THR A 288 62.83 -12.07 36.26
N LEU A 289 62.64 -12.32 34.94
CA LEU A 289 62.42 -11.28 33.94
C LEU A 289 60.92 -11.19 33.62
#